data_ed2c4401242412cbd4bf037910f1453a
#
_entry.id   ed2c4401242412cbd4bf037910f1453a
#
_cell.length_a   1.000
_cell.length_b   1.000
_cell.length_c   1.000
_cell.angle_alpha   90.00
_cell.angle_beta   90.00
_cell.angle_gamma   90.00
#
_symmetry.space_group_name_H-M   'P 1'
#
loop_
_entity.id
_entity.type
_entity.pdbx_description
1 polymer ?
#
loop_
_entity_poly.entity_id
_entity_poly.type
_entity_poly.pdbx_seq_one_letter_code
_entity_poly.pdbx_strand_id
1 'polypeptide(L)'
;MKIIDTRLLDNVSAKAKESPRLRMNHNFHQSLEDKCHRFLNAVEPGTKVKIHRHPTKDESFVLLRGKVRVNTYNDDGTVIESVILCPEDGLY
;
A
#
# COMPACT_ATOMS: atom_id res chain seq x y z
N MET A 1 22.86 1.48 -2.61
CA MET A 1 21.80 2.37 -2.08
C MET A 1 20.59 2.31 -2.99
N LYS A 2 19.41 2.26 -2.42
CA LYS A 2 18.16 2.30 -3.18
C LYS A 2 17.47 3.63 -2.93
N ILE A 3 17.00 4.27 -4.01
CA ILE A 3 16.40 5.59 -3.95
C ILE A 3 14.99 5.50 -4.50
N ILE A 4 14.04 6.07 -3.78
CA ILE A 4 12.66 6.22 -4.24
C ILE A 4 12.55 7.62 -4.83
N ASP A 5 12.29 7.69 -6.13
CA ASP A 5 12.10 8.95 -6.85
C ASP A 5 10.82 8.90 -7.68
N THR A 6 10.47 10.01 -8.32
CA THR A 6 9.27 10.12 -9.13
C THR A 6 9.27 9.12 -10.29
N ARG A 7 10.43 8.87 -10.90
CA ARG A 7 10.56 7.91 -12.01
C ARG A 7 10.17 6.49 -11.55
N LEU A 8 10.65 6.08 -10.38
CA LEU A 8 10.30 4.76 -9.83
C LEU A 8 8.81 4.67 -9.52
N LEU A 9 8.24 5.70 -8.90
CA LEU A 9 6.81 5.73 -8.61
C LEU A 9 5.97 5.66 -9.88
N ASP A 10 6.33 6.41 -10.91
CA ASP A 10 5.64 6.38 -12.20
C ASP A 10 5.70 5.02 -12.86
N ASN A 11 6.85 4.36 -12.80
CA ASN A 11 7.06 3.03 -13.37
C ASN A 11 6.16 1.98 -12.69
N VAL A 12 6.14 1.97 -11.36
CA VAL A 12 5.33 1.01 -10.60
C VAL A 12 3.84 1.29 -10.81
N SER A 13 3.44 2.57 -10.87
CA SER A 13 2.06 2.96 -11.16
C SER A 13 1.61 2.53 -12.56
N ALA A 14 2.48 2.67 -13.56
CA ALA A 14 2.18 2.22 -14.92
C ALA A 14 1.92 0.71 -14.97
N LYS A 15 2.72 -0.07 -14.26
CA LYS A 15 2.52 -1.52 -14.15
C LYS A 15 1.23 -1.88 -13.42
N ALA A 16 0.86 -1.11 -12.41
CA ALA A 16 -0.41 -1.31 -11.70
C ALA A 16 -1.61 -1.13 -12.62
N LYS A 17 -1.57 -0.12 -13.50
CA LYS A 17 -2.64 0.13 -14.48
C LYS A 17 -2.83 -1.02 -15.47
N GLU A 18 -1.75 -1.70 -15.83
CA GLU A 18 -1.77 -2.84 -16.74
C GLU A 18 -2.10 -4.16 -16.03
N SER A 19 -2.03 -4.20 -14.72
CA SER A 19 -2.31 -5.40 -13.94
C SER A 19 -3.81 -5.70 -13.91
N PRO A 20 -4.24 -6.98 -14.10
CA PRO A 20 -5.64 -7.37 -13.91
C PRO A 20 -6.18 -7.05 -12.52
N ARG A 21 -5.29 -7.00 -11.53
CA ARG A 21 -5.63 -6.70 -10.13
C ARG A 21 -5.60 -5.20 -9.83
N LEU A 22 -5.20 -4.36 -10.78
CA LEU A 22 -5.06 -2.91 -10.67
C LEU A 22 -4.12 -2.50 -9.51
N ARG A 23 -3.12 -3.33 -9.26
CA ARG A 23 -2.08 -3.07 -8.26
C ARG A 23 -0.78 -3.75 -8.63
N MET A 24 0.32 -3.21 -8.12
CA MET A 24 1.65 -3.74 -8.36
C MET A 24 2.56 -3.45 -7.17
N ASN A 25 3.28 -4.48 -6.74
CA ASN A 25 4.32 -4.34 -5.73
C ASN A 25 5.69 -4.19 -6.39
N HIS A 26 6.54 -3.38 -5.78
CA HIS A 26 7.96 -3.31 -6.10
C HIS A 26 8.74 -3.58 -4.81
N ASN A 27 9.34 -4.76 -4.71
CA ASN A 27 9.96 -5.23 -3.47
C ASN A 27 11.41 -4.76 -3.36
N PHE A 28 11.77 -4.25 -2.20
CA PHE A 28 13.16 -3.96 -1.84
C PHE A 28 13.81 -5.10 -1.07
N HIS A 29 13.02 -5.97 -0.45
CA HIS A 29 13.53 -7.18 0.17
C HIS A 29 13.85 -8.23 -0.92
N GLN A 30 14.84 -9.07 -0.67
CA GLN A 30 15.34 -10.03 -1.67
C GLN A 30 14.53 -11.32 -1.69
N SER A 31 13.92 -11.69 -0.57
CA SER A 31 13.21 -12.93 -0.39
C SER A 31 11.98 -12.74 0.49
N LEU A 32 10.95 -13.56 0.30
CA LEU A 32 9.78 -13.59 1.18
C LEU A 32 10.12 -14.09 2.58
N GLU A 33 11.29 -14.73 2.74
CA GLU A 33 11.79 -15.19 4.03
C GLU A 33 12.55 -14.10 4.80
N ASP A 34 12.85 -12.97 4.17
CA ASP A 34 13.50 -11.85 4.84
C ASP A 34 12.66 -11.40 6.04
N LYS A 35 13.34 -11.08 7.13
CA LYS A 35 12.66 -10.66 8.36
C LYS A 35 12.02 -9.29 8.26
N CYS A 36 12.50 -8.46 7.36
CA CYS A 36 11.97 -7.12 7.13
C CYS A 36 11.54 -6.99 5.67
N HIS A 37 10.23 -6.93 5.44
CA HIS A 37 9.69 -6.69 4.11
C HIS A 37 9.50 -5.20 3.89
N ARG A 38 10.08 -4.71 2.80
CA ARG A 38 9.96 -3.30 2.39
C ARG A 38 9.62 -3.28 0.93
N PHE A 39 8.56 -2.60 0.59
CA PHE A 39 8.12 -2.55 -0.80
C PHE A 39 7.24 -1.32 -1.06
N LEU A 40 7.22 -0.92 -2.32
CA LEU A 40 6.21 0.00 -2.83
C LEU A 40 4.98 -0.80 -3.24
N ASN A 41 3.83 -0.22 -3.02
CA ASN A 41 2.56 -0.78 -3.48
C ASN A 41 1.81 0.30 -4.23
N ALA A 42 1.71 0.16 -5.55
CA ALA A 42 0.89 1.04 -6.36
C ALA A 42 -0.51 0.43 -6.48
N VAL A 43 -1.51 1.24 -6.17
CA VAL A 43 -2.91 0.80 -6.12
C VAL A 43 -3.74 1.77 -6.96
N GLU A 44 -4.41 1.26 -7.99
CA GLU A 44 -5.31 2.03 -8.83
C GLU A 44 -6.74 2.03 -8.26
N PRO A 45 -7.53 3.08 -8.58
CA PRO A 45 -8.96 3.06 -8.25
C PRO A 45 -9.65 1.82 -8.81
N GLY A 46 -10.56 1.24 -8.02
CA GLY A 46 -11.24 0.00 -8.39
C GLY A 46 -10.56 -1.25 -7.89
N THR A 47 -9.37 -1.15 -7.32
CA THR A 47 -8.70 -2.28 -6.67
C THR A 47 -9.54 -2.77 -5.50
N LYS A 48 -9.75 -4.09 -5.42
CA LYS A 48 -10.45 -4.73 -4.30
C LYS A 48 -9.43 -5.38 -3.39
N VAL A 49 -9.35 -4.90 -2.16
CA VAL A 49 -8.51 -5.47 -1.11
C VAL A 49 -9.44 -6.08 -0.07
N LYS A 50 -9.32 -7.40 0.13
CA LYS A 50 -10.12 -8.08 1.15
C LYS A 50 -9.68 -7.64 2.53
N ILE A 51 -10.65 -7.49 3.43
CA ILE A 51 -10.38 -7.25 4.85
C ILE A 51 -9.55 -8.42 5.38
N HIS A 52 -8.39 -8.10 5.96
CA HIS A 52 -7.48 -9.11 6.49
C HIS A 52 -6.68 -8.53 7.65
N ARG A 53 -6.02 -9.40 8.39
CA ARG A 53 -5.08 -9.00 9.45
C ARG A 53 -3.83 -9.86 9.42
N HIS A 54 -2.79 -9.34 10.05
CA HIS A 54 -1.51 -10.03 10.24
C HIS A 54 -1.35 -10.32 11.75
N PRO A 55 -1.77 -11.51 12.22
CA PRO A 55 -1.88 -11.77 13.67
C PRO A 55 -0.54 -11.80 14.41
N THR A 56 0.56 -12.01 13.71
CA THR A 56 1.90 -12.14 14.30
C THR A 56 2.89 -11.07 13.86
N LYS A 57 2.45 -10.08 13.08
CA LYS A 57 3.33 -9.06 12.51
C LYS A 57 2.68 -7.69 12.60
N ASP A 58 3.50 -6.69 12.89
CA ASP A 58 3.10 -5.30 12.74
C ASP A 58 3.32 -4.85 11.30
N GLU A 59 2.51 -3.93 10.86
CA GLU A 59 2.61 -3.34 9.54
C GLU A 59 2.52 -1.82 9.65
N SER A 60 3.43 -1.15 8.96
CA SER A 60 3.40 0.31 8.82
C SER A 60 3.47 0.66 7.35
N PHE A 61 2.74 1.68 6.96
CA PHE A 61 2.84 2.20 5.60
C PHE A 61 2.74 3.72 5.60
N VAL A 62 3.28 4.30 4.54
CA VAL A 62 3.25 5.75 4.30
C VAL A 62 2.73 5.95 2.88
N LEU A 63 1.77 6.84 2.72
CA LEU A 63 1.29 7.21 1.39
C LEU A 63 2.23 8.25 0.79
N LEU A 64 2.87 7.91 -0.32
CA LEU A 64 3.82 8.79 -0.99
C LEU A 64 3.13 9.78 -1.94
N ARG A 65 2.04 9.37 -2.57
CA ARG A 65 1.24 10.25 -3.42
C ARG A 65 -0.16 9.69 -3.63
N GLY A 66 -1.08 10.54 -4.01
CA GLY A 66 -2.47 10.18 -4.25
C GLY A 66 -3.34 10.36 -3.03
N LYS A 67 -4.42 9.59 -2.96
CA LYS A 67 -5.43 9.70 -1.91
C LYS A 67 -6.01 8.32 -1.64
N VAL A 68 -6.00 7.91 -0.39
CA VAL A 68 -6.43 6.57 0.01
C VAL A 68 -7.28 6.67 1.27
N ARG A 69 -8.41 5.96 1.28
CA ARG A 69 -9.17 5.73 2.50
C ARG A 69 -8.69 4.44 3.15
N VAL A 70 -8.32 4.53 4.41
CA VAL A 70 -7.91 3.38 5.21
C VAL A 70 -8.95 3.15 6.31
N ASN A 71 -9.49 1.96 6.35
CA ASN A 71 -10.45 1.55 7.37
C ASN A 71 -9.85 0.42 8.21
N THR A 72 -10.06 0.50 9.51
CA THR A 72 -9.83 -0.62 10.41
C THR A 72 -11.18 -1.17 10.90
N TYR A 73 -11.21 -2.46 11.20
CA TYR A 73 -12.46 -3.18 11.43
C TYR A 73 -12.41 -4.02 12.70
N ASN A 74 -13.56 -4.15 13.34
CA ASN A 74 -13.79 -5.18 14.36
C ASN A 74 -13.91 -6.56 13.72
N ASP A 75 -13.86 -7.60 14.54
CA ASP A 75 -14.00 -8.99 14.06
C ASP A 75 -15.37 -9.26 13.42
N ASP A 76 -16.39 -8.49 13.78
CA ASP A 76 -17.74 -8.60 13.18
C ASP A 76 -17.89 -7.85 11.85
N GLY A 77 -16.81 -7.20 11.36
CA GLY A 77 -16.81 -6.45 10.12
C GLY A 77 -17.24 -4.99 10.23
N THR A 78 -17.57 -4.50 11.44
CA THR A 78 -17.88 -3.09 11.63
C THR A 78 -16.61 -2.23 11.65
N VAL A 79 -16.71 -1.01 11.13
CA VAL A 79 -15.58 -0.08 11.07
C VAL A 79 -15.28 0.48 12.45
N ILE A 80 -14.01 0.37 12.89
CA ILE A 80 -13.52 1.00 14.12
C ILE A 80 -13.06 2.43 13.80
N GLU A 81 -12.20 2.57 12.80
CA GLU A 81 -11.62 3.83 12.38
C GLU A 81 -11.62 3.95 10.87
N SER A 82 -11.75 5.17 10.40
CA SER A 82 -11.61 5.49 8.97
C SER A 82 -10.82 6.78 8.83
N VAL A 83 -9.80 6.76 8.00
CA VAL A 83 -8.99 7.94 7.73
C VAL A 83 -8.74 8.05 6.23
N ILE A 84 -8.70 9.28 5.71
CA ILE A 84 -8.29 9.55 4.35
C ILE A 84 -6.88 10.11 4.40
N LEU A 85 -5.94 9.34 3.85
CA LEU A 85 -4.57 9.77 3.68
C LEU A 85 -4.44 10.55 2.37
N CYS A 86 -3.79 11.70 2.43
CA CYS A 86 -3.52 12.54 1.27
C CYS A 86 -2.30 13.40 1.60
N PRO A 87 -1.14 13.16 0.98
CA PRO A 87 0.06 13.95 1.25
C PRO A 87 -0.11 15.44 1.03
N GLU A 88 -0.94 15.84 0.06
CA GLU A 88 -1.25 17.25 -0.19
C GLU A 88 -1.93 17.92 1.00
N ASP A 89 -2.65 17.16 1.81
CA ASP A 89 -3.30 17.62 3.04
C ASP A 89 -2.44 17.40 4.29
N GLY A 90 -1.20 16.95 4.12
CA GLY A 90 -0.30 16.65 5.22
C GLY A 90 -0.58 15.35 5.98
N LEU A 91 -1.35 14.44 5.39
CA LEU A 91 -1.66 13.13 5.95
C LEU A 91 -1.03 12.04 5.09
N TYR A 92 -0.09 11.35 5.66
CA TYR A 92 0.71 10.35 4.99
C TYR A 92 0.37 8.95 5.51
#